data_beea92de924bc9fbbd90f9a68f487bcc
#
_entry.id   beea92de924bc9fbbd90f9a68f487bcc
#
_cell.length_a   1.000
_cell.length_b   1.000
_cell.length_c   1.000
_cell.angle_alpha   90.00
_cell.angle_beta   90.00
_cell.angle_gamma   90.00
#
_symmetry.space_group_name_H-M   'P 1'
#
loop_
_entity.id
_entity.type
_entity.pdbx_description
1 polymer ?
#
loop_
_entity_poly.entity_id
_entity_poly.type
_entity_poly.pdbx_seq_one_letter_code
_entity_poly.pdbx_strand_id
1 'polypeptide(L)'
;MKIDLNTRINADTSGTQKVRLGDIFENALFRSQIENAREIYNKIHGKKEVDLTVKELSSIQEAIEPLYIAGIKWQVDDIINQKNDEKS
;
A
#
# COMPACT_ATOMS: atom_id res chain seq x y z
N MET A 1 5.89 -1.42 11.57
CA MET A 1 5.37 -2.58 10.81
C MET A 1 6.17 -2.75 9.52
N LYS A 2 6.71 -3.93 9.33
CA LYS A 2 7.51 -4.22 8.16
C LYS A 2 6.62 -4.69 7.01
N ILE A 3 6.71 -4.03 5.87
CA ILE A 3 5.88 -4.31 4.71
C ILE A 3 6.76 -4.73 3.54
N ASP A 4 6.44 -5.86 2.93
CA ASP A 4 7.12 -6.34 1.72
C ASP A 4 6.46 -5.68 0.49
N LEU A 5 7.16 -4.72 -0.08
CA LEU A 5 6.65 -3.95 -1.22
C LEU A 5 6.64 -4.75 -2.52
N ASN A 6 7.29 -5.92 -2.54
CA ASN A 6 7.25 -6.81 -3.70
C ASN A 6 6.05 -7.76 -3.70
N THR A 7 5.20 -7.70 -2.67
CA THR A 7 3.96 -8.48 -2.62
C THR A 7 3.13 -8.21 -3.87
N ARG A 8 2.63 -9.28 -4.49
CA ARG A 8 1.81 -9.16 -5.70
C ARG A 8 0.33 -9.05 -5.34
N ILE A 9 -0.33 -8.10 -5.95
CA ILE A 9 -1.75 -7.83 -5.75
C ILE A 9 -2.47 -8.18 -7.06
N ASN A 10 -3.57 -8.92 -6.96
CA ASN A 10 -4.38 -9.26 -8.12
C ASN A 10 -5.12 -8.02 -8.61
N ALA A 11 -4.92 -7.68 -9.89
CA ALA A 11 -5.57 -6.52 -10.50
C ALA A 11 -6.91 -6.88 -11.16
N ASP A 12 -7.19 -8.17 -11.31
CA ASP A 12 -8.45 -8.65 -11.89
C ASP A 12 -8.99 -9.85 -11.10
N THR A 13 -10.20 -10.27 -11.42
CA THR A 13 -10.86 -11.38 -10.72
C THR A 13 -10.27 -12.74 -11.04
N SER A 14 -9.59 -12.89 -12.18
CA SER A 14 -9.00 -14.15 -12.60
C SER A 14 -7.61 -14.37 -12.01
N GLY A 15 -6.99 -13.32 -11.46
CA GLY A 15 -5.63 -13.39 -10.94
C GLY A 15 -4.57 -13.46 -12.02
N THR A 16 -4.93 -13.19 -13.29
CA THR A 16 -3.96 -13.22 -14.40
C THR A 16 -3.10 -11.96 -14.47
N GLN A 17 -3.63 -10.84 -13.98
CA GLN A 17 -2.89 -9.58 -13.93
C GLN A 17 -2.55 -9.25 -12.50
N LYS A 18 -1.28 -9.01 -12.24
CA LYS A 18 -0.79 -8.69 -10.90
C LYS A 18 0.06 -7.43 -10.93
N VAL A 19 -0.03 -6.66 -9.87
CA VAL A 19 0.76 -5.44 -9.69
C VAL A 19 1.52 -5.54 -8.38
N ARG A 20 2.63 -4.83 -8.31
CA ARG A 20 3.47 -4.81 -7.12
C ARG A 20 2.85 -3.87 -6.09
N LEU A 21 2.80 -4.31 -4.83
CA LEU A 21 2.22 -3.51 -3.74
C LEU A 21 2.88 -2.13 -3.64
N GLY A 22 4.21 -2.08 -3.76
CA GLY A 22 4.94 -0.81 -3.74
C GLY A 22 4.51 0.15 -4.84
N ASP A 23 4.19 -0.38 -6.02
CA ASP A 23 3.73 0.45 -7.14
C ASP A 23 2.37 1.07 -6.84
N ILE A 24 1.48 0.32 -6.19
CA ILE A 24 0.18 0.84 -5.76
C ILE A 24 0.39 1.98 -4.76
N PHE A 25 1.25 1.78 -3.77
CA PHE A 25 1.53 2.80 -2.76
C PHE A 25 2.15 4.04 -3.39
N GLU A 26 3.16 3.87 -4.25
CA GLU A 26 3.84 4.99 -4.89
C GLU A 26 2.90 5.79 -5.78
N ASN A 27 2.09 5.11 -6.59
CA ASN A 27 1.14 5.79 -7.47
C ASN A 27 0.08 6.56 -6.68
N ALA A 28 -0.42 5.97 -5.61
CA ALA A 28 -1.41 6.62 -4.76
C ALA A 28 -0.83 7.87 -4.10
N LEU A 29 0.36 7.76 -3.54
CA LEU A 29 1.02 8.89 -2.87
C LEU A 29 1.38 10.00 -3.85
N PHE A 30 1.84 9.63 -5.05
CA PHE A 30 2.19 10.60 -6.08
C PHE A 30 0.99 11.46 -6.49
N ARG A 31 -0.20 10.87 -6.50
CA ARG A 31 -1.43 11.55 -6.90
C ARG A 31 -2.20 12.15 -5.73
N SER A 32 -1.74 11.91 -4.51
CA SER A 32 -2.45 12.30 -3.30
C SER A 32 -2.21 13.76 -2.97
N GLN A 33 -3.20 14.38 -2.30
CA GLN A 33 -3.07 15.71 -1.71
C GLN A 33 -2.85 15.64 -0.21
N ILE A 34 -2.54 14.47 0.31
CA ILE A 34 -2.25 14.27 1.74
C ILE A 34 -0.94 14.98 2.08
N GLU A 35 -0.94 15.68 3.22
CA GLU A 35 0.18 16.55 3.62
C GLU A 35 1.52 15.80 3.69
N ASN A 36 1.51 14.58 4.22
CA ASN A 36 2.74 13.79 4.40
C ASN A 36 3.01 12.81 3.26
N ALA A 37 2.30 12.91 2.14
CA ALA A 37 2.43 11.97 1.02
C ALA A 37 3.85 11.94 0.45
N ARG A 38 4.47 13.10 0.29
CA ARG A 38 5.83 13.20 -0.25
C ARG A 38 6.86 12.50 0.63
N GLU A 39 6.74 12.68 1.93
CA GLU A 39 7.67 12.06 2.89
C GLU A 39 7.57 10.54 2.82
N ILE A 40 6.34 10.02 2.80
CA ILE A 40 6.11 8.58 2.73
C ILE A 40 6.58 8.04 1.38
N TYR A 41 6.28 8.76 0.29
CA TYR A 41 6.73 8.37 -1.04
C TYR A 41 8.26 8.22 -1.08
N ASN A 42 8.99 9.19 -0.57
CA ASN A 42 10.44 9.16 -0.55
C ASN A 42 10.98 8.00 0.31
N LYS A 43 10.25 7.64 1.35
CA LYS A 43 10.61 6.53 2.22
C LYS A 43 10.50 5.17 1.53
N ILE A 44 9.51 4.99 0.66
CA ILE A 44 9.23 3.70 0.04
C ILE A 44 9.78 3.55 -1.37
N HIS A 45 10.05 4.66 -2.06
CA HIS A 45 10.48 4.64 -3.45
C HIS A 45 11.78 3.85 -3.63
N GLY A 46 11.74 2.88 -4.55
CA GLY A 46 12.91 2.05 -4.85
C GLY A 46 13.25 0.99 -3.82
N LYS A 47 12.43 0.84 -2.78
CA LYS A 47 12.66 -0.15 -1.72
C LYS A 47 11.92 -1.45 -2.02
N LYS A 48 12.48 -2.56 -1.55
CA LYS A 48 11.82 -3.87 -1.60
C LYS A 48 10.99 -4.11 -0.35
N GLU A 49 11.38 -3.49 0.74
CA GLU A 49 10.78 -3.66 2.05
C GLU A 49 10.93 -2.35 2.81
N VAL A 50 9.94 -2.03 3.65
CA VAL A 50 9.97 -0.79 4.41
C VAL A 50 9.26 -0.99 5.75
N ASP A 51 9.71 -0.29 6.77
CA ASP A 51 9.05 -0.27 8.07
C ASP A 51 8.19 0.99 8.14
N LEU A 52 6.88 0.80 8.23
CA LEU A 52 5.91 1.89 8.26
C LEU A 52 5.15 1.90 9.58
N THR A 53 4.87 3.09 10.07
CA THR A 53 4.03 3.25 11.26
C THR A 53 2.56 3.05 10.90
N VAL A 54 1.73 2.80 11.91
CA VAL A 54 0.28 2.69 11.72
C VAL A 54 -0.27 3.97 11.08
N LYS A 55 0.23 5.11 11.50
CA LYS A 55 -0.19 6.41 10.96
C LYS A 55 0.17 6.53 9.48
N GLU A 56 1.38 6.11 9.10
CA GLU A 56 1.80 6.12 7.70
C GLU A 56 0.94 5.19 6.85
N LEU A 57 0.63 4.01 7.36
CA LEU A 57 -0.25 3.05 6.66
C LEU A 57 -1.66 3.61 6.49
N SER A 58 -2.20 4.28 7.51
CA SER A 58 -3.51 4.92 7.41
C SER A 58 -3.51 6.00 6.33
N SER A 59 -2.44 6.78 6.24
CA SER A 59 -2.30 7.81 5.21
C SER A 59 -2.27 7.18 3.82
N ILE A 60 -1.56 6.07 3.66
CA ILE A 60 -1.50 5.33 2.39
C ILE A 60 -2.88 4.79 2.02
N GLN A 61 -3.60 4.21 2.97
CA GLN A 61 -4.96 3.71 2.72
C GLN A 61 -5.89 4.83 2.28
N GLU A 62 -5.78 5.99 2.90
CA GLU A 62 -6.55 7.17 2.51
C GLU A 62 -6.22 7.61 1.08
N ALA A 63 -4.95 7.56 0.71
CA ALA A 63 -4.50 7.92 -0.63
C ALA A 63 -5.01 6.92 -1.69
N ILE A 64 -5.10 5.65 -1.34
CA ILE A 64 -5.56 4.58 -2.23
C ILE A 64 -7.07 4.67 -2.47
N GLU A 65 -7.84 5.09 -1.48
CA GLU A 65 -9.31 5.06 -1.48
C GLU A 65 -9.94 5.61 -2.76
N PRO A 66 -9.56 6.82 -3.25
CA PRO A 66 -10.20 7.38 -4.44
C PRO A 66 -9.66 6.84 -5.77
N LEU A 67 -8.56 6.09 -5.76
CA LEU A 67 -7.83 5.75 -6.99
C LEU A 67 -8.01 4.31 -7.44
N TYR A 68 -8.37 3.41 -6.53
CA TYR A 68 -8.37 1.99 -6.82
C TYR A 68 -9.72 1.36 -6.56
N ILE A 69 -10.01 0.29 -7.32
CA ILE A 69 -11.24 -0.48 -7.18
C ILE A 69 -11.22 -1.27 -5.87
N ALA A 70 -12.42 -1.65 -5.42
CA ALA A 70 -12.61 -2.32 -4.13
C ALA A 70 -11.75 -3.57 -3.98
N GLY A 71 -11.62 -4.38 -5.04
CA GLY A 71 -10.84 -5.61 -4.97
C GLY A 71 -9.38 -5.39 -4.62
N ILE A 72 -8.78 -4.32 -5.14
CA ILE A 72 -7.39 -3.96 -4.80
C ILE A 72 -7.32 -3.46 -3.37
N LYS A 73 -8.26 -2.62 -2.96
CA LYS A 73 -8.29 -2.09 -1.59
C LYS A 73 -8.43 -3.20 -0.55
N TRP A 74 -9.26 -4.19 -0.81
CA TRP A 74 -9.44 -5.33 0.10
C TRP A 74 -8.14 -6.09 0.31
N GLN A 75 -7.39 -6.32 -0.75
CA GLN A 75 -6.11 -7.04 -0.65
C GLN A 75 -5.08 -6.23 0.14
N VAL A 76 -5.02 -4.93 -0.08
CA VAL A 76 -4.13 -4.04 0.68
C VAL A 76 -4.51 -4.05 2.16
N ASP A 77 -5.81 -3.93 2.46
CA ASP A 77 -6.31 -3.93 3.83
C ASP A 77 -5.97 -5.24 4.53
N ASP A 78 -6.12 -6.38 3.84
CA ASP A 78 -5.79 -7.68 4.39
C ASP A 78 -4.31 -7.78 4.76
N ILE A 79 -3.43 -7.29 3.92
CA ILE A 79 -1.99 -7.30 4.19
C ILE A 79 -1.67 -6.48 5.44
N ILE A 80 -2.24 -5.28 5.53
CA ILE A 80 -2.01 -4.39 6.67
C ILE A 80 -2.56 -5.01 7.96
N ASN A 81 -3.75 -5.59 7.90
CA ASN A 81 -4.40 -6.20 9.07
C ASN A 81 -3.65 -7.43 9.55
N GLN A 82 -3.10 -8.24 8.64
CA GLN A 82 -2.29 -9.40 9.02
C GLN A 82 -1.05 -8.97 9.80
N LYS A 83 -0.40 -7.89 9.37
CA LYS A 83 0.78 -7.37 10.08
C LYS A 83 0.42 -6.84 11.46
N ASN A 84 -0.73 -6.21 11.60
CA ASN A 84 -1.23 -5.75 12.90
C ASN A 84 -1.48 -6.94 13.83
N ASP A 85 -2.10 -7.99 13.34
CA ASP A 85 -2.41 -9.18 14.14
C ASP A 85 -1.15 -9.88 14.62
N GLU A 86 -0.10 -9.91 13.81
CA GLU A 86 1.18 -10.50 14.19
C GLU A 86 1.84 -9.76 15.37
N LYS A 87 1.51 -8.51 15.57
CA LYS A 87 2.07 -7.70 16.65
C LYS A 87 1.25 -7.75 17.93
N SER A 88 0.03 -8.19 17.85
CA SER A 88 -0.82 -8.34 19.02
C SER A 88 -0.74 -9.76 19.61
#